data_d7823845250b7365efc1e1afe14bd2a0
#
_entry.id   d7823845250b7365efc1e1afe14bd2a0
#
_cell.length_a   1.000
_cell.length_b   1.000
_cell.length_c   1.000
_cell.angle_alpha   90.00
_cell.angle_beta   90.00
_cell.angle_gamma   90.00
#
_symmetry.space_group_name_H-M   'P 1'
#
loop_
_entity.id
_entity.type
_entity.pdbx_description
1 polymer ?
#
loop_
_entity_poly.entity_id
_entity_poly.type
_entity_poly.pdbx_seq_one_letter_code
_entity_poly.pdbx_strand_id
1 'polypeptide(L)'
;MNSIYIIDEAKIHLLKIKNLIKDKGIIFVIRLLIGVLFGYYYYKIFKSSRTFTVQKKSYNYIYHLYNVTWMSERAVEVPIIWNMVKKYQKIKILEVGNVLSHYYSVNHDIIDKYEKGNGVINQDVVDFRPTKKYNLIVSISTLEHVGWDENIKNNAREPKKILLAIENLIRCLTPEGKLVFTSPIGQNSNMDKMLQKKKIKCTKLCCLKRISADNKWIDTDWEAIKDLQYDKPFISANGLVIATISNNYKNSE
;
A
#
# COMPACT_ATOMS: atom_id res chain seq x y z
N MET A 1 -26.74 2.35 -20.88
CA MET A 1 -26.26 3.02 -19.65
C MET A 1 -24.72 3.11 -19.54
N ASN A 2 -23.93 2.44 -20.41
CA ASN A 2 -22.46 2.37 -20.31
C ASN A 2 -21.66 3.46 -21.06
N SER A 3 -22.25 4.21 -22.01
CA SER A 3 -21.48 5.17 -22.82
C SER A 3 -21.24 6.51 -22.12
N ILE A 4 -22.11 6.95 -21.23
CA ILE A 4 -21.95 8.21 -20.48
C ILE A 4 -20.85 8.07 -19.43
N TYR A 5 -20.75 6.94 -18.73
CA TYR A 5 -19.69 6.64 -17.75
C TYR A 5 -18.29 6.65 -18.39
N ILE A 6 -18.15 6.04 -19.58
CA ILE A 6 -16.87 5.97 -20.31
C ILE A 6 -16.41 7.38 -20.75
N ILE A 7 -17.35 8.24 -21.16
CA ILE A 7 -17.03 9.61 -21.60
C ILE A 7 -16.58 10.48 -20.42
N ASP A 8 -17.18 10.30 -19.23
CA ASP A 8 -16.81 11.07 -18.05
C ASP A 8 -15.45 10.61 -17.47
N GLU A 9 -15.17 9.32 -17.46
CA GLU A 9 -13.83 8.82 -17.11
C GLU A 9 -12.74 9.33 -18.05
N ALA A 10 -12.98 9.29 -19.37
CA ALA A 10 -12.04 9.81 -20.36
C ALA A 10 -11.78 11.31 -20.17
N LYS A 11 -12.80 12.11 -19.86
CA LYS A 11 -12.64 13.55 -19.54
C LYS A 11 -11.81 13.79 -18.29
N ILE A 12 -12.02 12.98 -17.24
CA ILE A 12 -11.23 13.05 -16.00
C ILE A 12 -9.75 12.73 -16.28
N HIS A 13 -9.47 11.69 -17.07
CA HIS A 13 -8.10 11.34 -17.46
C HIS A 13 -7.44 12.42 -18.32
N LEU A 14 -8.16 12.99 -19.28
CA LEU A 14 -7.66 14.11 -20.09
C LEU A 14 -7.36 15.35 -19.24
N LEU A 15 -8.19 15.65 -18.25
CA LEU A 15 -7.96 16.77 -17.34
C LEU A 15 -6.72 16.52 -16.46
N LYS A 16 -6.54 15.30 -15.95
CA LYS A 16 -5.33 14.90 -15.19
C LYS A 16 -4.07 15.05 -16.05
N ILE A 17 -4.10 14.62 -17.32
CA ILE A 17 -2.97 14.77 -18.25
C ILE A 17 -2.68 16.25 -18.52
N LYS A 18 -3.71 17.08 -18.78
CA LYS A 18 -3.53 18.53 -18.98
C LYS A 18 -2.88 19.21 -17.77
N ASN A 19 -3.35 18.88 -16.57
CA ASN A 19 -2.78 19.41 -15.33
C ASN A 19 -1.32 18.95 -15.15
N LEU A 20 -1.02 17.69 -15.45
CA LEU A 20 0.34 17.14 -15.38
C LEU A 20 1.29 17.83 -16.39
N ILE A 21 0.81 18.11 -17.61
CA ILE A 21 1.57 18.88 -18.62
C ILE A 21 1.85 20.30 -18.11
N LYS A 22 0.83 20.95 -17.52
CA LYS A 22 0.97 22.30 -16.97
C LYS A 22 1.99 22.36 -15.82
N ASP A 23 1.97 21.35 -14.94
CA ASP A 23 2.78 21.32 -13.71
C ASP A 23 4.21 20.80 -13.95
N LYS A 24 4.39 19.84 -14.85
CA LYS A 24 5.67 19.13 -15.06
C LYS A 24 6.26 19.29 -16.48
N GLY A 25 5.49 19.82 -17.40
CA GLY A 25 5.88 19.99 -18.81
C GLY A 25 5.63 18.78 -19.69
N ILE A 26 5.51 19.02 -21.00
CA ILE A 26 5.18 17.99 -22.00
C ILE A 26 6.23 16.89 -22.10
N ILE A 27 7.52 17.24 -22.00
CA ILE A 27 8.64 16.28 -22.09
C ILE A 27 8.55 15.26 -20.95
N PHE A 28 8.17 15.71 -19.73
CA PHE A 28 7.96 14.83 -18.60
C PHE A 28 6.83 13.83 -18.87
N VAL A 29 5.71 14.29 -19.43
CA VAL A 29 4.56 13.43 -19.75
C VAL A 29 4.92 12.40 -20.82
N ILE A 30 5.67 12.80 -21.86
CA ILE A 30 6.14 11.87 -22.90
C ILE A 30 7.06 10.80 -22.29
N ARG A 31 8.01 11.17 -21.44
CA ARG A 31 8.88 10.21 -20.74
C ARG A 31 8.09 9.26 -19.83
N LEU A 32 7.07 9.78 -19.16
CA LEU A 32 6.18 8.98 -18.34
C LEU A 32 5.44 7.93 -19.19
N LEU A 33 4.85 8.34 -20.31
CA LEU A 33 4.15 7.45 -21.22
C LEU A 33 5.08 6.36 -21.79
N ILE A 34 6.28 6.73 -22.22
CA ILE A 34 7.31 5.79 -22.68
C ILE A 34 7.67 4.83 -21.53
N GLY A 35 7.86 5.32 -20.33
CA GLY A 35 8.15 4.52 -19.14
C GLY A 35 7.03 3.52 -18.80
N VAL A 36 5.76 3.92 -18.98
CA VAL A 36 4.61 3.04 -18.79
C VAL A 36 4.54 1.97 -19.88
N LEU A 37 4.71 2.35 -21.14
CA LEU A 37 4.56 1.42 -22.28
C LEU A 37 5.69 0.40 -22.40
N PHE A 38 6.92 0.84 -22.22
CA PHE A 38 8.12 0.01 -22.45
C PHE A 38 8.81 -0.43 -21.16
N GLY A 39 8.51 0.20 -20.03
CA GLY A 39 9.17 -0.06 -18.75
C GLY A 39 9.01 -1.51 -18.31
N TYR A 40 7.84 -2.11 -18.46
CA TYR A 40 7.61 -3.52 -18.10
C TYR A 40 8.65 -4.45 -18.74
N TYR A 41 8.81 -4.37 -20.06
CA TYR A 41 9.76 -5.21 -20.79
C TYR A 41 11.20 -4.92 -20.41
N TYR A 42 11.56 -3.62 -20.31
CA TYR A 42 12.89 -3.21 -19.87
C TYR A 42 13.25 -3.79 -18.50
N TYR A 43 12.39 -3.61 -17.52
CA TYR A 43 12.67 -4.10 -16.16
C TYR A 43 12.63 -5.63 -16.07
N LYS A 44 11.72 -6.29 -16.79
CA LYS A 44 11.64 -7.75 -16.86
C LYS A 44 12.91 -8.38 -17.48
N ILE A 45 13.44 -7.77 -18.53
CA ILE A 45 14.59 -8.31 -19.27
C ILE A 45 15.91 -7.94 -18.58
N PHE A 46 16.08 -6.66 -18.25
CA PHE A 46 17.38 -6.12 -17.81
C PHE A 46 17.52 -5.94 -16.30
N LYS A 47 16.43 -5.99 -15.54
CA LYS A 47 16.41 -5.72 -14.09
C LYS A 47 15.77 -6.84 -13.27
N SER A 48 15.46 -7.99 -13.85
CA SER A 48 14.77 -9.12 -13.19
C SER A 48 15.52 -9.67 -11.97
N SER A 49 16.85 -9.64 -11.98
CA SER A 49 17.71 -10.10 -10.88
C SER A 49 17.94 -9.03 -9.79
N ARG A 50 17.36 -7.83 -9.94
CA ARG A 50 17.57 -6.75 -8.99
C ARG A 50 16.97 -7.08 -7.64
N THR A 51 17.72 -6.78 -6.57
CA THR A 51 17.29 -6.99 -5.19
C THR A 51 17.35 -5.71 -4.38
N PHE A 52 16.62 -5.69 -3.27
CA PHE A 52 16.71 -4.69 -2.21
C PHE A 52 16.74 -5.39 -0.85
N THR A 53 17.22 -4.70 0.16
CA THR A 53 17.38 -5.26 1.50
C THR A 53 16.50 -4.52 2.49
N VAL A 54 15.83 -5.26 3.38
CA VAL A 54 15.09 -4.73 4.53
C VAL A 54 15.55 -5.51 5.75
N GLN A 55 16.13 -4.82 6.74
CA GLN A 55 16.63 -5.43 7.97
C GLN A 55 17.48 -6.68 7.73
N LYS A 56 18.50 -6.54 6.90
CA LYS A 56 19.45 -7.61 6.52
C LYS A 56 18.85 -8.74 5.70
N LYS A 57 17.57 -8.70 5.35
CA LYS A 57 16.92 -9.69 4.49
C LYS A 57 16.79 -9.16 3.07
N SER A 58 17.27 -9.93 2.09
CA SER A 58 17.17 -9.59 0.67
C SER A 58 15.85 -10.04 0.08
N TYR A 59 15.30 -9.22 -0.82
CA TYR A 59 14.07 -9.46 -1.56
C TYR A 59 14.29 -9.10 -3.03
N ASN A 60 13.64 -9.84 -3.93
CA ASN A 60 13.59 -9.47 -5.35
C ASN A 60 12.51 -8.39 -5.55
N TYR A 61 12.79 -7.43 -6.44
CA TYR A 61 11.75 -6.52 -6.93
C TYR A 61 10.69 -7.30 -7.72
N ILE A 62 9.42 -6.85 -7.64
CA ILE A 62 8.38 -7.35 -8.52
C ILE A 62 8.13 -6.35 -9.66
N TYR A 63 8.07 -6.86 -10.89
CA TYR A 63 7.73 -6.07 -12.07
C TYR A 63 6.45 -6.64 -12.68
N HIS A 64 5.36 -5.86 -12.57
CA HIS A 64 4.03 -6.26 -13.00
C HIS A 64 3.29 -5.08 -13.61
N LEU A 65 2.44 -5.34 -14.61
CA LEU A 65 1.66 -4.29 -15.30
C LEU A 65 0.64 -3.64 -14.37
N TYR A 66 0.00 -4.44 -13.51
CA TYR A 66 -0.92 -3.91 -12.52
C TYR A 66 -0.17 -2.95 -11.58
N ASN A 67 -0.71 -1.73 -11.42
CA ASN A 67 -0.09 -0.63 -10.66
C ASN A 67 1.32 -0.22 -11.12
N VAL A 68 1.74 -0.57 -12.34
CA VAL A 68 3.01 -0.14 -12.95
C VAL A 68 4.16 -0.24 -11.93
N THR A 69 4.36 -1.45 -11.38
CA THR A 69 5.18 -1.62 -10.17
C THR A 69 6.62 -1.10 -10.30
N TRP A 70 7.20 -1.09 -11.51
CA TRP A 70 8.54 -0.53 -11.73
C TRP A 70 8.64 0.98 -11.50
N MET A 71 7.51 1.67 -11.28
CA MET A 71 7.46 3.12 -11.01
C MET A 71 6.91 3.44 -9.62
N SER A 72 6.42 2.45 -8.88
CA SER A 72 5.74 2.63 -7.60
C SER A 72 6.37 1.82 -6.47
N GLU A 73 5.96 2.09 -5.25
CA GLU A 73 6.28 1.34 -4.03
C GLU A 73 5.82 -0.11 -4.07
N ARG A 74 4.84 -0.43 -4.92
CA ARG A 74 4.36 -1.81 -5.12
C ARG A 74 5.50 -2.77 -5.47
N ALA A 75 6.57 -2.28 -6.13
CA ALA A 75 7.75 -3.08 -6.45
C ALA A 75 8.46 -3.67 -5.23
N VAL A 76 8.33 -3.05 -4.06
CA VAL A 76 9.01 -3.46 -2.82
C VAL A 76 8.04 -3.96 -1.75
N GLU A 77 6.88 -3.33 -1.56
CA GLU A 77 5.95 -3.74 -0.50
C GLU A 77 5.27 -5.08 -0.79
N VAL A 78 4.88 -5.33 -2.04
CA VAL A 78 4.24 -6.59 -2.45
C VAL A 78 5.14 -7.79 -2.15
N PRO A 79 6.42 -7.86 -2.57
CA PRO A 79 7.28 -9.00 -2.25
C PRO A 79 7.59 -9.13 -0.75
N ILE A 80 7.65 -8.04 0.00
CA ILE A 80 7.83 -8.09 1.48
C ILE A 80 6.64 -8.80 2.12
N ILE A 81 5.42 -8.31 1.85
CA ILE A 81 4.19 -8.85 2.45
C ILE A 81 3.92 -10.28 1.94
N TRP A 82 4.09 -10.54 0.64
CA TRP A 82 3.95 -11.88 0.09
C TRP A 82 4.90 -12.90 0.73
N ASN A 83 6.14 -12.50 1.01
CA ASN A 83 7.08 -13.37 1.70
C ASN A 83 6.62 -13.71 3.14
N MET A 84 5.93 -12.78 3.81
CA MET A 84 5.31 -13.05 5.11
C MET A 84 4.12 -14.00 4.96
N VAL A 85 3.20 -13.72 4.06
CA VAL A 85 2.03 -14.56 3.77
C VAL A 85 2.45 -16.00 3.46
N LYS A 86 3.45 -16.22 2.61
CA LYS A 86 3.96 -17.57 2.30
C LYS A 86 4.45 -18.34 3.52
N LYS A 87 5.03 -17.69 4.52
CA LYS A 87 5.48 -18.36 5.74
C LYS A 87 4.32 -18.84 6.61
N TYR A 88 3.17 -18.22 6.45
CA TYR A 88 1.97 -18.46 7.27
C TYR A 88 0.86 -19.21 6.54
N GLN A 89 1.14 -19.85 5.38
CA GLN A 89 0.13 -20.51 4.54
C GLN A 89 -0.72 -21.60 5.26
N LYS A 90 -0.25 -22.13 6.39
CA LYS A 90 -0.96 -23.16 7.17
C LYS A 90 -1.86 -22.59 8.27
N ILE A 91 -1.97 -21.26 8.38
CA ILE A 91 -2.73 -20.60 9.45
C ILE A 91 -3.71 -19.58 8.86
N LYS A 92 -4.61 -19.05 9.70
CA LYS A 92 -5.64 -18.11 9.27
C LYS A 92 -5.04 -16.74 8.98
N ILE A 93 -5.17 -16.29 7.73
CA ILE A 93 -4.70 -15.00 7.25
C ILE A 93 -5.91 -14.18 6.78
N LEU A 94 -5.87 -12.88 7.05
CA LEU A 94 -6.77 -11.87 6.48
C LEU A 94 -5.93 -10.83 5.73
N GLU A 95 -6.32 -10.50 4.52
CA GLU A 95 -5.84 -9.34 3.78
C GLU A 95 -6.88 -8.23 3.82
N VAL A 96 -6.43 -7.00 4.17
CA VAL A 96 -7.25 -5.78 4.14
C VAL A 96 -6.85 -4.95 2.93
N GLY A 97 -7.79 -4.80 1.99
CA GLY A 97 -7.53 -4.34 0.64
C GLY A 97 -7.12 -5.49 -0.28
N ASN A 98 -7.77 -5.61 -1.44
CA ASN A 98 -7.51 -6.70 -2.38
C ASN A 98 -6.28 -6.39 -3.24
N VAL A 99 -5.08 -6.58 -2.74
CA VAL A 99 -3.84 -6.25 -3.45
C VAL A 99 -3.12 -7.49 -3.95
N LEU A 100 -2.91 -8.50 -3.10
CA LEU A 100 -2.08 -9.66 -3.45
C LEU A 100 -2.68 -10.52 -4.55
N SER A 101 -4.02 -10.60 -4.64
CA SER A 101 -4.71 -11.38 -5.67
C SER A 101 -4.41 -10.93 -7.10
N HIS A 102 -4.01 -9.66 -7.29
CA HIS A 102 -3.59 -9.12 -8.59
C HIS A 102 -2.21 -9.60 -9.04
N TYR A 103 -1.40 -10.13 -8.12
CA TYR A 103 -0.02 -10.57 -8.37
C TYR A 103 0.17 -12.07 -8.22
N TYR A 104 -0.63 -12.71 -7.36
CA TYR A 104 -0.46 -14.11 -6.97
C TYR A 104 -1.82 -14.80 -6.82
N SER A 105 -1.83 -16.12 -6.98
CA SER A 105 -2.97 -16.93 -6.54
C SER A 105 -2.96 -16.99 -5.01
N VAL A 106 -4.04 -16.51 -4.40
CA VAL A 106 -4.21 -16.44 -2.94
C VAL A 106 -5.39 -17.31 -2.50
N ASN A 107 -5.32 -17.86 -1.30
CA ASN A 107 -6.36 -18.72 -0.70
C ASN A 107 -6.72 -18.29 0.74
N HIS A 108 -6.38 -17.06 1.11
CA HIS A 108 -6.72 -16.47 2.39
C HIS A 108 -7.95 -15.55 2.25
N ASP A 109 -8.52 -15.15 3.38
CA ASP A 109 -9.66 -14.23 3.39
C ASP A 109 -9.21 -12.83 2.96
N ILE A 110 -10.04 -12.17 2.18
CA ILE A 110 -9.82 -10.79 1.72
C ILE A 110 -11.03 -9.96 2.11
N ILE A 111 -10.79 -8.80 2.72
CA ILE A 111 -11.82 -7.77 2.95
C ILE A 111 -11.45 -6.52 2.18
N ASP A 112 -12.36 -6.04 1.35
CA ASP A 112 -12.24 -4.78 0.63
C ASP A 112 -13.60 -4.08 0.56
N LYS A 113 -13.64 -2.80 0.87
CA LYS A 113 -14.90 -2.04 0.89
C LYS A 113 -15.49 -1.82 -0.50
N TYR A 114 -14.64 -1.62 -1.48
CA TYR A 114 -15.01 -1.14 -2.81
C TYR A 114 -14.81 -2.17 -3.91
N GLU A 115 -13.70 -2.88 -3.87
CA GLU A 115 -13.34 -3.84 -4.91
C GLU A 115 -14.17 -5.12 -4.76
N LYS A 116 -14.92 -5.44 -5.82
CA LYS A 116 -15.73 -6.65 -5.89
C LYS A 116 -14.94 -7.74 -6.60
N GLY A 117 -14.85 -8.92 -6.00
CA GLY A 117 -14.15 -10.07 -6.54
C GLY A 117 -14.66 -11.38 -5.96
N ASN A 118 -14.31 -12.49 -6.62
CA ASN A 118 -14.66 -13.81 -6.09
C ASN A 118 -13.88 -14.06 -4.79
N GLY A 119 -14.59 -14.34 -3.70
CA GLY A 119 -13.99 -14.55 -2.39
C GLY A 119 -13.63 -13.27 -1.62
N VAL A 120 -13.94 -12.08 -2.16
CA VAL A 120 -13.74 -10.80 -1.46
C VAL A 120 -14.97 -10.48 -0.59
N ILE A 121 -14.75 -10.22 0.69
CA ILE A 121 -15.77 -9.76 1.64
C ILE A 121 -15.91 -8.25 1.47
N ASN A 122 -17.02 -7.77 0.89
CA ASN A 122 -17.27 -6.36 0.71
C ASN A 122 -17.87 -5.73 1.97
N GLN A 123 -17.01 -5.25 2.85
CA GLN A 123 -17.39 -4.61 4.11
C GLN A 123 -16.35 -3.54 4.50
N ASP A 124 -16.80 -2.51 5.23
CA ASP A 124 -15.89 -1.55 5.85
C ASP A 124 -15.11 -2.24 6.98
N VAL A 125 -13.79 -2.09 6.96
CA VAL A 125 -12.90 -2.69 7.95
C VAL A 125 -13.19 -2.23 9.39
N VAL A 126 -13.75 -1.04 9.56
CA VAL A 126 -14.14 -0.51 10.88
C VAL A 126 -15.28 -1.33 11.49
N ASP A 127 -16.18 -1.85 10.64
CA ASP A 127 -17.37 -2.59 11.06
C ASP A 127 -17.21 -4.12 10.93
N PHE A 128 -16.06 -4.58 10.48
CA PHE A 128 -15.80 -6.00 10.29
C PHE A 128 -15.79 -6.76 11.61
N ARG A 129 -16.64 -7.79 11.72
CA ARG A 129 -16.83 -8.63 12.92
C ARG A 129 -16.81 -10.11 12.53
N PRO A 130 -15.62 -10.69 12.26
CA PRO A 130 -15.53 -12.10 11.88
C PRO A 130 -15.79 -13.01 13.06
N THR A 131 -16.34 -14.19 12.79
CA THR A 131 -16.52 -15.25 13.79
C THR A 131 -15.23 -15.96 14.17
N LYS A 132 -14.19 -15.86 13.34
CA LYS A 132 -12.86 -16.45 13.54
C LYS A 132 -11.80 -15.38 13.83
N LYS A 133 -10.73 -15.80 14.51
CA LYS A 133 -9.53 -14.96 14.71
C LYS A 133 -8.45 -15.32 13.72
N TYR A 134 -7.57 -14.34 13.43
CA TYR A 134 -6.49 -14.47 12.46
C TYR A 134 -5.12 -14.46 13.15
N ASN A 135 -4.22 -15.28 12.64
CA ASN A 135 -2.83 -15.31 13.11
C ASN A 135 -1.98 -14.22 12.43
N LEU A 136 -2.36 -13.87 11.20
CA LEU A 136 -1.73 -12.79 10.44
C LEU A 136 -2.82 -11.96 9.75
N ILE A 137 -2.76 -10.66 9.95
CA ILE A 137 -3.52 -9.69 9.16
C ILE A 137 -2.51 -8.85 8.39
N VAL A 138 -2.71 -8.71 7.08
CA VAL A 138 -1.86 -7.89 6.22
C VAL A 138 -2.67 -6.79 5.53
N SER A 139 -2.05 -5.64 5.31
CA SER A 139 -2.65 -4.55 4.53
C SER A 139 -1.55 -3.83 3.75
N ILE A 140 -1.74 -3.67 2.46
CA ILE A 140 -0.74 -3.09 1.56
C ILE A 140 -1.26 -1.74 1.06
N SER A 141 -0.73 -0.63 1.61
CA SER A 141 -1.12 0.73 1.25
C SER A 141 -2.64 0.88 1.06
N THR A 142 -3.38 0.54 2.14
CA THR A 142 -4.84 0.57 2.17
C THR A 142 -5.36 1.29 3.41
N LEU A 143 -4.73 1.09 4.59
CA LEU A 143 -5.22 1.67 5.85
C LEU A 143 -5.20 3.19 5.86
N GLU A 144 -4.30 3.83 5.13
CA GLU A 144 -4.23 5.28 4.96
C GLU A 144 -5.43 5.86 4.20
N HIS A 145 -6.17 5.02 3.48
CA HIS A 145 -7.40 5.43 2.78
C HIS A 145 -8.66 5.27 3.63
N VAL A 146 -8.58 4.62 4.79
CA VAL A 146 -9.74 4.43 5.67
C VAL A 146 -10.23 5.78 6.20
N GLY A 147 -11.54 6.03 6.04
CA GLY A 147 -12.15 7.32 6.39
C GLY A 147 -11.93 8.42 5.34
N TRP A 148 -11.39 8.05 4.18
CA TRP A 148 -11.27 8.91 3.02
C TRP A 148 -12.12 8.35 1.88
N ASP A 149 -13.32 8.87 1.73
CA ASP A 149 -14.21 8.47 0.65
C ASP A 149 -14.04 9.44 -0.53
N GLU A 150 -13.26 9.05 -1.53
CA GLU A 150 -12.98 9.84 -2.72
C GLU A 150 -14.25 10.10 -3.57
N ASN A 151 -15.29 9.28 -3.37
CA ASN A 151 -16.53 9.35 -4.14
C ASN A 151 -17.56 10.33 -3.55
N ILE A 152 -17.35 10.84 -2.34
CA ILE A 152 -18.26 11.81 -1.71
C ILE A 152 -17.81 13.23 -2.06
N LYS A 153 -18.65 13.96 -2.80
CA LYS A 153 -18.38 15.36 -3.25
C LYS A 153 -17.96 16.32 -2.13
N ASN A 154 -18.24 16.05 -0.88
CA ASN A 154 -17.88 16.88 0.28
C ASN A 154 -16.65 16.40 1.05
N ASN A 155 -15.98 15.36 0.59
CA ASN A 155 -14.65 14.87 1.03
C ASN A 155 -14.36 15.06 2.53
N ALA A 156 -15.34 14.77 3.39
CA ALA A 156 -15.18 14.83 4.83
C ALA A 156 -14.23 13.70 5.24
N ARG A 157 -12.95 14.04 5.40
CA ARG A 157 -11.94 13.11 5.91
C ARG A 157 -12.24 12.83 7.37
N GLU A 158 -12.42 11.57 7.71
CA GLU A 158 -12.57 11.10 9.08
C GLU A 158 -11.30 10.39 9.58
N PRO A 159 -10.23 11.15 9.92
CA PRO A 159 -8.93 10.56 10.25
C PRO A 159 -9.00 9.57 11.44
N LYS A 160 -9.95 9.76 12.34
CA LYS A 160 -10.16 8.87 13.49
C LYS A 160 -10.52 7.44 13.06
N LYS A 161 -11.11 7.24 11.87
CA LYS A 161 -11.44 5.92 11.34
C LYS A 161 -10.22 5.03 11.12
N ILE A 162 -9.04 5.62 10.83
CA ILE A 162 -7.78 4.86 10.72
C ILE A 162 -7.47 4.14 12.03
N LEU A 163 -7.55 4.83 13.16
CA LEU A 163 -7.31 4.24 14.48
C LEU A 163 -8.38 3.20 14.83
N LEU A 164 -9.65 3.49 14.55
CA LEU A 164 -10.75 2.54 14.76
C LEU A 164 -10.57 1.26 13.94
N ALA A 165 -10.12 1.38 12.68
CA ALA A 165 -9.81 0.24 11.84
C ALA A 165 -8.67 -0.60 12.43
N ILE A 166 -7.56 0.02 12.81
CA ILE A 166 -6.41 -0.66 13.42
C ILE A 166 -6.82 -1.36 14.73
N GLU A 167 -7.55 -0.67 15.61
CA GLU A 167 -8.05 -1.27 16.85
C GLU A 167 -8.98 -2.46 16.58
N ASN A 168 -9.85 -2.33 15.59
CA ASN A 168 -10.73 -3.44 15.20
C ASN A 168 -9.94 -4.63 14.66
N LEU A 169 -8.96 -4.39 13.79
CA LEU A 169 -8.10 -5.45 13.27
C LEU A 169 -7.29 -6.14 14.37
N ILE A 170 -6.80 -5.40 15.37
CA ILE A 170 -6.13 -6.00 16.54
C ILE A 170 -7.10 -6.92 17.32
N ARG A 171 -8.38 -6.53 17.47
CA ARG A 171 -9.39 -7.40 18.08
C ARG A 171 -9.66 -8.67 17.27
N CYS A 172 -9.44 -8.64 15.95
CA CYS A 172 -9.58 -9.81 15.08
C CYS A 172 -8.38 -10.77 15.14
N LEU A 173 -7.29 -10.42 15.80
CA LEU A 173 -6.11 -11.27 15.95
C LEU A 173 -6.30 -12.36 17.03
N THR A 174 -5.60 -13.48 16.82
CA THR A 174 -5.32 -14.45 17.90
C THR A 174 -4.38 -13.82 18.93
N PRO A 175 -4.21 -14.38 20.15
CA PRO A 175 -3.26 -13.85 21.15
C PRO A 175 -1.83 -13.66 20.60
N GLU A 176 -1.34 -14.62 19.80
CA GLU A 176 0.00 -14.58 19.15
C GLU A 176 -0.03 -13.88 17.77
N GLY A 177 -1.20 -13.35 17.38
CA GLY A 177 -1.43 -12.79 16.06
C GLY A 177 -0.70 -11.47 15.83
N LYS A 178 -0.51 -11.14 14.55
CA LYS A 178 0.18 -9.92 14.11
C LYS A 178 -0.62 -9.23 13.01
N LEU A 179 -0.71 -7.91 13.11
CA LEU A 179 -1.11 -7.01 12.02
C LEU A 179 0.17 -6.44 11.41
N VAL A 180 0.35 -6.60 10.11
CA VAL A 180 1.44 -6.00 9.34
C VAL A 180 0.84 -5.16 8.23
N PHE A 181 1.21 -3.89 8.16
CA PHE A 181 0.74 -3.00 7.11
C PHE A 181 1.86 -2.16 6.52
N THR A 182 1.69 -1.77 5.27
CA THR A 182 2.53 -0.78 4.61
C THR A 182 1.77 0.53 4.48
N SER A 183 2.49 1.66 4.51
CA SER A 183 1.93 2.99 4.27
C SER A 183 2.96 3.89 3.61
N PRO A 184 2.66 4.45 2.43
CA PRO A 184 3.48 5.46 1.79
C PRO A 184 3.47 6.77 2.57
N ILE A 185 4.65 7.33 2.81
CA ILE A 185 4.79 8.63 3.49
C ILE A 185 4.41 9.76 2.54
N GLY A 186 3.69 10.74 3.06
CA GLY A 186 3.24 11.92 2.33
C GLY A 186 1.93 11.75 1.57
N GLN A 187 1.36 10.54 1.52
CA GLN A 187 0.06 10.29 0.89
C GLN A 187 -1.10 10.71 1.81
N ASN A 188 -1.04 10.34 3.08
CA ASN A 188 -2.01 10.76 4.09
C ASN A 188 -1.32 11.38 5.31
N SER A 189 -1.33 12.70 5.40
CA SER A 189 -0.68 13.45 6.49
C SER A 189 -1.23 13.12 7.88
N ASN A 190 -2.46 12.61 8.01
CA ASN A 190 -3.00 12.17 9.31
C ASN A 190 -2.39 10.84 9.73
N MET A 191 -2.23 9.90 8.79
CA MET A 191 -1.55 8.63 9.02
C MET A 191 -0.09 8.88 9.43
N ASP A 192 0.62 9.74 8.69
CA ASP A 192 2.01 10.13 9.00
C ASP A 192 2.13 10.72 10.40
N LYS A 193 1.24 11.66 10.78
CA LYS A 193 1.19 12.25 12.13
C LYS A 193 0.87 11.22 13.21
N MET A 194 0.02 10.23 12.93
CA MET A 194 -0.30 9.17 13.90
C MET A 194 0.91 8.25 14.14
N LEU A 195 1.66 7.93 13.09
CA LEU A 195 2.91 7.16 13.20
C LEU A 195 3.98 7.98 13.94
N GLN A 196 4.20 9.24 13.54
CA GLN A 196 5.19 10.14 14.16
C GLN A 196 4.92 10.36 15.65
N LYS A 197 3.67 10.61 16.04
CA LYS A 197 3.26 10.84 17.41
C LYS A 197 3.05 9.55 18.22
N LYS A 198 3.40 8.39 17.64
CA LYS A 198 3.24 7.06 18.25
C LYS A 198 1.81 6.77 18.73
N LYS A 199 0.79 7.41 18.10
CA LYS A 199 -0.62 7.08 18.35
C LYS A 199 -0.95 5.66 17.86
N ILE A 200 -0.29 5.20 16.81
CA ILE A 200 -0.27 3.80 16.37
C ILE A 200 0.92 3.14 17.07
N LYS A 201 0.62 2.31 18.07
CA LYS A 201 1.66 1.59 18.87
C LYS A 201 2.18 0.40 18.06
N CYS A 202 3.23 0.61 17.29
CA CYS A 202 3.90 -0.45 16.52
C CYS A 202 4.90 -1.19 17.38
N THR A 203 4.90 -2.53 17.35
CA THR A 203 5.96 -3.36 17.97
C THR A 203 7.24 -3.33 17.14
N LYS A 204 7.11 -3.07 15.83
CA LYS A 204 8.22 -2.95 14.89
C LYS A 204 7.87 -1.98 13.78
N LEU A 205 8.82 -1.12 13.44
CA LEU A 205 8.72 -0.19 12.32
C LEU A 205 9.97 -0.33 11.45
N CYS A 206 9.79 -0.60 10.16
CA CYS A 206 10.84 -0.60 9.16
C CYS A 206 10.56 0.49 8.15
N CYS A 207 11.58 1.17 7.70
CA CYS A 207 11.46 2.30 6.78
C CYS A 207 12.28 2.05 5.52
N LEU A 208 11.71 2.35 4.37
CA LEU A 208 12.40 2.32 3.10
C LEU A 208 12.36 3.71 2.46
N LYS A 209 13.47 4.11 1.85
CA LYS A 209 13.60 5.36 1.09
C LYS A 209 13.89 5.05 -0.37
N ARG A 210 13.13 5.65 -1.26
CA ARG A 210 13.43 5.64 -2.68
C ARG A 210 14.54 6.65 -2.98
N ILE A 211 15.57 6.22 -3.69
CA ILE A 211 16.78 7.03 -3.92
C ILE A 211 17.03 7.34 -5.40
N SER A 212 16.18 6.85 -6.31
CA SER A 212 16.39 7.10 -7.73
C SER A 212 15.12 7.03 -8.56
N ALA A 213 15.14 7.64 -9.72
CA ALA A 213 14.04 7.61 -10.69
C ALA A 213 13.74 6.19 -11.21
N ASP A 214 14.77 5.31 -11.26
CA ASP A 214 14.62 3.91 -11.67
C ASP A 214 14.15 2.99 -10.51
N ASN A 215 13.46 3.57 -9.55
CA ASN A 215 12.78 2.89 -8.45
C ASN A 215 13.72 2.05 -7.57
N LYS A 216 14.89 2.59 -7.22
CA LYS A 216 15.82 1.97 -6.27
C LYS A 216 15.46 2.36 -4.84
N TRP A 217 15.36 1.35 -3.96
CA TRP A 217 15.00 1.53 -2.56
C TRP A 217 16.11 1.05 -1.64
N ILE A 218 16.26 1.72 -0.50
CA ILE A 218 17.19 1.36 0.56
C ILE A 218 16.47 1.29 1.91
N ASP A 219 16.96 0.41 2.79
CA ASP A 219 16.59 0.35 4.21
C ASP A 219 17.13 1.58 4.93
N THR A 220 16.32 2.19 5.80
CA THR A 220 16.66 3.42 6.50
C THR A 220 15.84 3.56 7.79
N ASP A 221 16.00 4.68 8.49
CA ASP A 221 15.24 5.03 9.69
C ASP A 221 14.08 5.99 9.39
N TRP A 222 13.26 6.25 10.42
CA TRP A 222 12.12 7.14 10.35
C TRP A 222 12.52 8.59 10.02
N GLU A 223 13.63 9.08 10.57
CA GLU A 223 14.09 10.46 10.38
C GLU A 223 14.40 10.78 8.91
N ALA A 224 14.88 9.78 8.17
CA ALA A 224 15.21 9.94 6.76
C ALA A 224 13.98 9.97 5.82
N ILE A 225 12.78 9.59 6.32
CA ILE A 225 11.57 9.51 5.47
C ILE A 225 10.40 10.36 5.97
N LYS A 226 10.36 10.79 7.24
CA LYS A 226 9.19 11.42 7.87
C LYS A 226 8.65 12.67 7.16
N ASP A 227 9.50 13.40 6.46
CA ASP A 227 9.16 14.66 5.77
C ASP A 227 9.10 14.49 4.24
N LEU A 228 9.20 13.26 3.73
CA LEU A 228 9.10 12.99 2.31
C LEU A 228 7.67 13.23 1.81
N GLN A 229 7.58 13.71 0.58
CA GLN A 229 6.32 13.95 -0.09
C GLN A 229 6.02 12.83 -1.08
N TYR A 230 4.74 12.48 -1.19
CA TYR A 230 4.25 11.65 -2.26
C TYR A 230 4.40 12.39 -3.59
N ASP A 231 4.75 11.71 -4.67
CA ASP A 231 4.99 12.27 -6.00
C ASP A 231 6.16 13.27 -6.11
N LYS A 232 7.01 13.39 -5.08
CA LYS A 232 8.20 14.26 -5.09
C LYS A 232 9.36 13.66 -4.31
N PRO A 233 10.57 13.60 -4.88
CA PRO A 233 10.97 14.03 -6.24
C PRO A 233 10.54 13.07 -7.35
N PHE A 234 10.19 11.81 -7.02
CA PHE A 234 9.78 10.79 -7.98
C PHE A 234 8.27 10.55 -7.86
N ILE A 235 7.63 10.11 -8.96
CA ILE A 235 6.22 9.71 -8.99
C ILE A 235 5.98 8.56 -8.01
N SER A 236 4.81 8.55 -7.37
CA SER A 236 4.42 7.61 -6.32
C SER A 236 5.20 7.83 -5.02
N ALA A 237 5.29 6.83 -4.13
CA ALA A 237 5.95 6.98 -2.85
C ALA A 237 7.47 7.17 -2.97
N ASN A 238 8.00 8.04 -2.11
CA ASN A 238 9.42 8.27 -1.93
C ASN A 238 9.93 7.78 -0.57
N GLY A 239 9.00 7.58 0.37
CA GLY A 239 9.20 6.91 1.65
C GLY A 239 8.11 5.88 1.88
N LEU A 240 8.46 4.76 2.47
CA LEU A 240 7.54 3.67 2.77
C LEU A 240 7.80 3.15 4.17
N VAL A 241 6.74 2.98 4.94
CA VAL A 241 6.74 2.34 6.24
C VAL A 241 6.20 0.91 6.11
N ILE A 242 6.85 -0.03 6.79
CA ILE A 242 6.33 -1.37 7.06
C ILE A 242 6.18 -1.47 8.57
N ALA A 243 4.94 -1.45 9.06
CA ALA A 243 4.62 -1.47 10.48
C ALA A 243 4.10 -2.84 10.89
N THR A 244 4.52 -3.30 12.07
CA THR A 244 3.99 -4.52 12.71
C THR A 244 3.40 -4.18 14.06
N ILE A 245 2.22 -4.71 14.36
CA ILE A 245 1.57 -4.65 15.67
C ILE A 245 1.30 -6.09 16.11
N SER A 246 1.85 -6.48 17.25
CA SER A 246 1.62 -7.80 17.87
C SER A 246 0.55 -7.69 18.94
N ASN A 247 -0.38 -8.65 19.02
CA ASN A 247 -1.49 -8.60 19.98
C ASN A 247 -1.01 -8.70 21.44
N ASN A 248 0.12 -9.40 21.70
CA ASN A 248 0.70 -9.54 23.04
C ASN A 248 1.20 -8.23 23.68
N TYR A 249 1.26 -7.13 22.91
CA TYR A 249 1.72 -5.82 23.42
C TYR A 249 0.74 -5.16 24.39
N LYS A 250 -0.53 -5.63 24.48
CA LYS A 250 -1.53 -5.11 25.43
C LYS A 250 -1.38 -5.63 26.87
N ASN A 251 -0.59 -6.68 27.10
CA ASN A 251 -0.48 -7.34 28.40
C ASN A 251 0.75 -6.88 29.22
N SER A 252 1.43 -5.81 28.82
CA SER A 252 2.65 -5.30 29.46
C SER A 252 2.50 -3.87 30.02
N GLU A 253 1.28 -3.43 30.32
CA GLU A 253 1.00 -2.20 31.08
C GLU A 253 0.33 -2.51 32.41
#